data_d48f763103a9bcd57caa763a7a988a9c
#
_entry.id   d48f763103a9bcd57caa763a7a988a9c
#
_cell.length_a   1.000
_cell.length_b   1.000
_cell.length_c   1.000
_cell.angle_alpha   90.00
_cell.angle_beta   90.00
_cell.angle_gamma   90.00
#
_symmetry.space_group_name_H-M   'P 1'
#
loop_
_entity.id
_entity.type
_entity.pdbx_description
1 polymer ?
#
loop_
_entity_poly.entity_id
_entity_poly.type
_entity_poly.pdbx_seq_one_letter_code
_entity_poly.pdbx_strand_id
1 'polypeptide(L)'
;MTISVIVPIYKVEAYLRQCVDSILAQTYTDLDVVLVDDGSTDNCPAICDAYARQDVRVQVVHKPNGGLMSARQAGLRVAKGDYVVFVDGDDWIEPDMYARFAAAIDRYTPDMALCEFYYAFADHNEPSTQHLQRAYYTKAQLAQEIYPTMLYHAPYYSFGINPCCWSKVFKKELLEQYLYPVTPKVKIGEDAAFTYPCLLAAESLAYVDGCLYHYRNNAQSMTNVYDPKMPDYALIPYQILKSVFEKSPYKEILMPQLAYYLLFSLNGVVRNEASPWNDKSTVDSKAVLKRFCGDVAVKAALLSVRTSSLPLHTRVVKLCLEHGKVQLLNLYARLLRYKL
;
A
#
# COMPACT_ATOMS: atom_id res chain seq x y z
N MET A 1 -19.48 -19.26 1.13
CA MET A 1 -18.24 -18.66 1.73
C MET A 1 -18.42 -17.16 1.73
N THR A 2 -18.34 -16.51 2.86
CA THR A 2 -18.56 -15.06 2.97
C THR A 2 -17.25 -14.31 2.78
N ILE A 3 -17.25 -13.23 1.97
CA ILE A 3 -16.14 -12.29 1.82
C ILE A 3 -16.46 -11.02 2.60
N SER A 4 -15.60 -10.65 3.56
CA SER A 4 -15.72 -9.35 4.23
C SER A 4 -15.02 -8.27 3.42
N VAL A 5 -15.75 -7.20 3.11
CA VAL A 5 -15.26 -6.02 2.38
C VAL A 5 -15.11 -4.87 3.37
N ILE A 6 -13.89 -4.47 3.67
CA ILE A 6 -13.60 -3.38 4.60
C ILE A 6 -13.33 -2.10 3.82
N VAL A 7 -14.11 -1.06 4.09
CA VAL A 7 -14.00 0.25 3.44
C VAL A 7 -13.57 1.28 4.48
N PRO A 8 -12.29 1.68 4.54
CA PRO A 8 -11.86 2.80 5.37
C PRO A 8 -12.33 4.12 4.75
N ILE A 9 -12.93 4.99 5.57
CA ILE A 9 -13.61 6.20 5.11
C ILE A 9 -13.13 7.40 5.92
N TYR A 10 -12.60 8.42 5.25
CA TYR A 10 -12.29 9.70 5.88
C TYR A 10 -12.35 10.84 4.87
N LYS A 11 -13.41 11.70 4.96
CA LYS A 11 -13.59 12.91 4.12
C LYS A 11 -13.60 12.62 2.61
N VAL A 12 -14.37 11.63 2.19
CA VAL A 12 -14.50 11.20 0.80
C VAL A 12 -15.96 11.25 0.31
N GLU A 13 -16.79 12.15 0.86
CA GLU A 13 -18.23 12.22 0.57
C GLU A 13 -18.57 12.30 -0.92
N ALA A 14 -17.69 12.95 -1.72
CA ALA A 14 -17.89 13.09 -3.16
C ALA A 14 -17.81 11.75 -3.92
N TYR A 15 -17.14 10.75 -3.37
CA TYR A 15 -16.81 9.48 -4.02
C TYR A 15 -17.48 8.27 -3.36
N LEU A 16 -17.79 8.38 -2.07
CA LEU A 16 -18.22 7.27 -1.22
C LEU A 16 -19.43 6.51 -1.77
N ARG A 17 -20.40 7.19 -2.40
CA ARG A 17 -21.56 6.53 -3.00
C ARG A 17 -21.15 5.62 -4.16
N GLN A 18 -20.32 6.11 -5.08
CA GLN A 18 -19.81 5.29 -6.18
C GLN A 18 -19.05 4.06 -5.67
N CYS A 19 -18.24 4.22 -4.63
CA CYS A 19 -17.52 3.13 -3.99
C CYS A 19 -18.49 2.06 -3.45
N VAL A 20 -19.41 2.46 -2.57
CA VAL A 20 -20.32 1.53 -1.91
C VAL A 20 -21.29 0.89 -2.92
N ASP A 21 -21.82 1.67 -3.87
CA ASP A 21 -22.70 1.15 -4.93
C ASP A 21 -21.99 0.07 -5.77
N SER A 22 -20.71 0.24 -6.11
CA SER A 22 -19.93 -0.75 -6.85
C SER A 22 -19.72 -2.06 -6.07
N ILE A 23 -19.64 -1.98 -4.75
CA ILE A 23 -19.55 -3.14 -3.85
C ILE A 23 -20.91 -3.86 -3.73
N LEU A 24 -21.99 -3.12 -3.56
CA LEU A 24 -23.33 -3.71 -3.38
C LEU A 24 -23.90 -4.27 -4.68
N ALA A 25 -23.46 -3.76 -5.84
CA ALA A 25 -23.82 -4.23 -7.18
C ALA A 25 -22.99 -5.44 -7.66
N GLN A 26 -22.11 -6.00 -6.84
CA GLN A 26 -21.32 -7.18 -7.20
C GLN A 26 -22.22 -8.37 -7.54
N THR A 27 -21.82 -9.14 -8.57
CA THR A 27 -22.52 -10.38 -8.97
C THR A 27 -22.38 -11.50 -7.92
N TYR A 28 -21.37 -11.43 -7.08
CA TYR A 28 -21.23 -12.26 -5.89
C TYR A 28 -21.91 -11.59 -4.70
N THR A 29 -22.92 -12.23 -4.10
CA THR A 29 -23.80 -11.59 -3.11
C THR A 29 -23.52 -11.94 -1.65
N ASP A 30 -22.76 -13.02 -1.37
CA ASP A 30 -22.42 -13.44 -0.01
C ASP A 30 -21.29 -12.57 0.55
N LEU A 31 -21.64 -11.31 0.85
CA LEU A 31 -20.75 -10.27 1.31
C LEU A 31 -21.10 -9.80 2.73
N ASP A 32 -20.06 -9.47 3.51
CA ASP A 32 -20.13 -8.75 4.77
C ASP A 32 -19.41 -7.41 4.59
N VAL A 33 -20.15 -6.32 4.40
CA VAL A 33 -19.59 -5.00 4.04
C VAL A 33 -19.42 -4.16 5.29
N VAL A 34 -18.19 -3.81 5.63
CA VAL A 34 -17.83 -3.04 6.82
C VAL A 34 -17.38 -1.64 6.41
N LEU A 35 -18.24 -0.65 6.57
CA LEU A 35 -17.94 0.76 6.36
C LEU A 35 -17.32 1.32 7.66
N VAL A 36 -16.06 1.75 7.62
CA VAL A 36 -15.35 2.27 8.79
C VAL A 36 -15.15 3.77 8.63
N ASP A 37 -16.02 4.55 9.24
CA ASP A 37 -15.86 6.00 9.32
C ASP A 37 -14.82 6.36 10.39
N ASP A 38 -13.68 6.83 9.95
CA ASP A 38 -12.54 7.23 10.79
C ASP A 38 -12.67 8.69 11.27
N GLY A 39 -13.85 9.07 11.77
CA GLY A 39 -14.13 10.39 12.32
C GLY A 39 -14.21 11.49 11.27
N SER A 40 -14.89 11.22 10.16
CA SER A 40 -15.13 12.20 9.09
C SER A 40 -15.95 13.39 9.59
N THR A 41 -15.63 14.58 9.08
CA THR A 41 -16.33 15.84 9.43
C THR A 41 -17.20 16.38 8.28
N ASP A 42 -17.29 15.62 7.20
CA ASP A 42 -18.20 15.82 6.06
C ASP A 42 -19.45 14.94 6.20
N ASN A 43 -20.20 14.69 5.11
CA ASN A 43 -21.41 13.86 5.14
C ASN A 43 -21.16 12.35 5.13
N CYS A 44 -19.90 11.87 5.15
CA CYS A 44 -19.60 10.43 5.15
C CYS A 44 -20.34 9.63 6.22
N PRO A 45 -20.43 10.08 7.51
CA PRO A 45 -21.15 9.33 8.54
C PRO A 45 -22.61 9.10 8.18
N ALA A 46 -23.31 10.15 7.73
CA ALA A 46 -24.72 10.06 7.34
C ALA A 46 -24.95 9.17 6.10
N ILE A 47 -24.00 9.17 5.15
CA ILE A 47 -24.02 8.29 3.98
C ILE A 47 -23.87 6.83 4.43
N CYS A 48 -22.90 6.51 5.30
CA CYS A 48 -22.70 5.16 5.84
C CYS A 48 -23.95 4.62 6.52
N ASP A 49 -24.57 5.44 7.40
CA ASP A 49 -25.79 5.07 8.09
C ASP A 49 -26.98 4.85 7.15
N ALA A 50 -27.04 5.61 6.05
CA ALA A 50 -28.08 5.42 5.05
C ALA A 50 -27.93 4.04 4.37
N TYR A 51 -26.73 3.62 4.01
CA TYR A 51 -26.49 2.30 3.43
C TYR A 51 -26.80 1.16 4.41
N ALA A 52 -26.39 1.28 5.68
CA ALA A 52 -26.69 0.25 6.69
C ALA A 52 -28.20 0.08 6.94
N ARG A 53 -29.02 1.13 6.76
CA ARG A 53 -30.47 1.01 6.82
C ARG A 53 -31.09 0.36 5.58
N GLN A 54 -30.43 0.43 4.42
CA GLN A 54 -30.96 -0.04 3.13
C GLN A 54 -30.53 -1.46 2.80
N ASP A 55 -29.37 -1.91 3.25
CA ASP A 55 -28.81 -3.21 2.90
C ASP A 55 -28.28 -3.94 4.15
N VAL A 56 -28.84 -5.11 4.42
CA VAL A 56 -28.53 -5.95 5.60
C VAL A 56 -27.09 -6.47 5.62
N ARG A 57 -26.41 -6.45 4.46
CA ARG A 57 -25.00 -6.84 4.34
C ARG A 57 -24.06 -5.77 4.89
N VAL A 58 -24.54 -4.53 5.07
CA VAL A 58 -23.74 -3.38 5.48
C VAL A 58 -23.78 -3.20 6.99
N GLN A 59 -22.62 -3.14 7.61
CA GLN A 59 -22.42 -2.67 8.98
C GLN A 59 -21.50 -1.46 9.02
N VAL A 60 -21.70 -0.56 9.99
CA VAL A 60 -20.91 0.67 10.12
C VAL A 60 -20.15 0.68 11.43
N VAL A 61 -18.91 1.12 11.38
CA VAL A 61 -18.07 1.39 12.55
C VAL A 61 -17.71 2.86 12.55
N HIS A 62 -18.30 3.66 13.43
CA HIS A 62 -17.87 5.04 13.67
C HIS A 62 -16.79 5.06 14.77
N LYS A 63 -15.68 5.74 14.52
CA LYS A 63 -14.60 5.87 15.50
C LYS A 63 -13.91 7.24 15.43
N PRO A 64 -13.28 7.69 16.52
CA PRO A 64 -12.40 8.84 16.46
C PRO A 64 -11.28 8.63 15.41
N ASN A 65 -10.88 9.70 14.71
CA ASN A 65 -9.83 9.61 13.70
C ASN A 65 -8.54 9.03 14.28
N GLY A 66 -8.08 7.96 13.67
CA GLY A 66 -6.85 7.25 14.04
C GLY A 66 -5.97 6.91 12.83
N GLY A 67 -6.39 7.33 11.64
CA GLY A 67 -5.70 7.09 10.37
C GLY A 67 -6.06 5.76 9.71
N LEU A 68 -5.64 5.60 8.44
CA LEU A 68 -6.01 4.52 7.54
C LEU A 68 -5.80 3.12 8.15
N MET A 69 -4.62 2.87 8.74
CA MET A 69 -4.34 1.59 9.38
C MET A 69 -5.27 1.31 10.56
N SER A 70 -5.58 2.32 11.37
CA SER A 70 -6.53 2.20 12.49
C SER A 70 -7.94 1.85 11.99
N ALA A 71 -8.37 2.43 10.87
CA ALA A 71 -9.65 2.12 10.25
C ALA A 71 -9.68 0.67 9.71
N ARG A 72 -8.65 0.24 8.97
CA ARG A 72 -8.53 -1.14 8.49
C ARG A 72 -8.53 -2.16 9.63
N GLN A 73 -7.79 -1.90 10.72
CA GLN A 73 -7.77 -2.75 11.91
C GLN A 73 -9.13 -2.79 12.60
N ALA A 74 -9.85 -1.66 12.67
CA ALA A 74 -11.18 -1.63 13.26
C ALA A 74 -12.20 -2.44 12.44
N GLY A 75 -12.14 -2.33 11.11
CA GLY A 75 -12.95 -3.14 10.21
C GLY A 75 -12.67 -4.64 10.35
N LEU A 76 -11.38 -5.02 10.41
CA LEU A 76 -11.00 -6.44 10.55
C LEU A 76 -11.52 -7.07 11.85
N ARG A 77 -11.63 -6.29 12.97
CA ARG A 77 -12.16 -6.80 14.24
C ARG A 77 -13.62 -7.23 14.16
N VAL A 78 -14.41 -6.63 13.28
CA VAL A 78 -15.85 -6.92 13.15
C VAL A 78 -16.19 -7.73 11.89
N ALA A 79 -15.22 -7.92 11.00
CA ALA A 79 -15.35 -8.73 9.79
C ALA A 79 -15.68 -10.18 10.12
N LYS A 80 -16.70 -10.76 9.44
CA LYS A 80 -17.26 -12.10 9.71
C LYS A 80 -16.81 -13.15 8.70
N GLY A 81 -16.36 -12.74 7.51
CA GLY A 81 -15.97 -13.63 6.42
C GLY A 81 -14.64 -14.35 6.68
N ASP A 82 -14.48 -15.51 6.05
CA ASP A 82 -13.23 -16.28 6.07
C ASP A 82 -12.12 -15.60 5.26
N TYR A 83 -12.53 -14.79 4.30
CA TYR A 83 -11.65 -13.98 3.46
C TYR A 83 -11.99 -12.48 3.58
N VAL A 84 -10.97 -11.64 3.50
CA VAL A 84 -11.07 -10.19 3.67
C VAL A 84 -10.47 -9.48 2.47
N VAL A 85 -11.17 -8.45 1.99
CA VAL A 85 -10.71 -7.50 0.97
C VAL A 85 -10.82 -6.07 1.51
N PHE A 86 -10.04 -5.17 0.94
CA PHE A 86 -10.15 -3.73 1.20
C PHE A 86 -10.59 -3.00 -0.06
N VAL A 87 -11.36 -1.94 0.11
CA VAL A 87 -11.67 -0.97 -0.94
C VAL A 87 -11.54 0.42 -0.34
N ASP A 88 -10.66 1.25 -0.89
CA ASP A 88 -10.53 2.62 -0.40
C ASP A 88 -11.76 3.45 -0.81
N GLY A 89 -12.24 4.32 0.09
CA GLY A 89 -13.55 4.96 -0.02
C GLY A 89 -13.72 5.96 -1.18
N ASP A 90 -12.65 6.27 -1.92
CA ASP A 90 -12.65 7.10 -3.12
C ASP A 90 -12.50 6.30 -4.42
N ASP A 91 -12.38 4.97 -4.35
CA ASP A 91 -12.19 4.06 -5.47
C ASP A 91 -13.48 3.28 -5.82
N TRP A 92 -13.45 2.43 -6.86
CA TRP A 92 -14.55 1.52 -7.21
C TRP A 92 -14.03 0.25 -7.89
N ILE A 93 -14.90 -0.75 -8.00
CA ILE A 93 -14.54 -2.08 -8.49
C ILE A 93 -15.43 -2.54 -9.64
N GLU A 94 -14.89 -3.43 -10.49
CA GLU A 94 -15.65 -4.08 -11.57
C GLU A 94 -16.74 -5.00 -11.02
N PRO A 95 -17.91 -5.13 -11.70
CA PRO A 95 -19.07 -5.84 -11.17
C PRO A 95 -18.85 -7.32 -10.87
N ASP A 96 -17.84 -7.96 -11.46
CA ASP A 96 -17.55 -9.39 -11.32
C ASP A 96 -16.30 -9.70 -10.48
N MET A 97 -15.66 -8.67 -9.87
CA MET A 97 -14.42 -8.83 -9.12
C MET A 97 -14.52 -9.91 -8.05
N TYR A 98 -15.56 -9.85 -7.21
CA TYR A 98 -15.70 -10.83 -6.11
C TYR A 98 -16.18 -12.19 -6.59
N ALA A 99 -16.96 -12.26 -7.67
CA ALA A 99 -17.32 -13.56 -8.28
C ALA A 99 -16.06 -14.28 -8.80
N ARG A 100 -15.12 -13.55 -9.40
CA ARG A 100 -13.86 -14.10 -9.90
C ARG A 100 -12.93 -14.51 -8.76
N PHE A 101 -12.83 -13.72 -7.69
CA PHE A 101 -12.12 -14.14 -6.48
C PHE A 101 -12.75 -15.37 -5.84
N ALA A 102 -14.07 -15.42 -5.69
CA ALA A 102 -14.77 -16.57 -5.15
C ALA A 102 -14.51 -17.84 -5.97
N ALA A 103 -14.55 -17.75 -7.29
CA ALA A 103 -14.23 -18.88 -8.17
C ALA A 103 -12.77 -19.38 -8.00
N ALA A 104 -11.82 -18.47 -7.81
CA ALA A 104 -10.43 -18.82 -7.53
C ALA A 104 -10.27 -19.47 -6.14
N ILE A 105 -11.00 -18.95 -5.13
CA ILE A 105 -11.00 -19.51 -3.78
C ILE A 105 -11.63 -20.91 -3.77
N ASP A 106 -12.75 -21.11 -4.41
CA ASP A 106 -13.43 -22.40 -4.49
C ASP A 106 -12.57 -23.46 -5.19
N ARG A 107 -11.79 -23.03 -6.20
CA ARG A 107 -10.92 -23.92 -6.97
C ARG A 107 -9.63 -24.29 -6.26
N TYR A 108 -8.98 -23.33 -5.57
CA TYR A 108 -7.59 -23.47 -5.12
C TYR A 108 -7.45 -23.36 -3.60
N THR A 109 -8.43 -22.82 -2.90
CA THR A 109 -8.39 -22.51 -1.45
C THR A 109 -7.10 -21.76 -1.06
N PRO A 110 -6.70 -20.70 -1.78
CA PRO A 110 -5.43 -20.03 -1.58
C PRO A 110 -5.43 -19.22 -0.27
N ASP A 111 -4.26 -18.99 0.32
CA ASP A 111 -4.13 -18.08 1.46
C ASP A 111 -4.28 -16.62 1.06
N MET A 112 -3.92 -16.32 -0.19
CA MET A 112 -4.11 -15.01 -0.81
C MET A 112 -4.51 -15.17 -2.28
N ALA A 113 -5.29 -14.22 -2.80
CA ALA A 113 -5.40 -14.02 -4.23
C ALA A 113 -5.20 -12.54 -4.58
N LEU A 114 -4.87 -12.26 -5.83
CA LEU A 114 -4.73 -10.91 -6.33
C LEU A 114 -5.26 -10.78 -7.76
N CYS A 115 -5.68 -9.58 -8.11
CA CYS A 115 -5.98 -9.17 -9.48
C CYS A 115 -5.15 -7.94 -9.86
N GLU A 116 -5.31 -7.48 -11.08
CA GLU A 116 -4.74 -6.25 -11.57
C GLU A 116 -5.71 -5.08 -11.41
N PHE A 117 -5.26 -3.87 -11.74
CA PHE A 117 -6.05 -2.67 -11.52
C PHE A 117 -5.81 -1.62 -12.59
N TYR A 118 -6.71 -0.64 -12.66
CA TYR A 118 -6.56 0.56 -13.44
C TYR A 118 -6.13 1.75 -12.58
N TYR A 119 -5.19 2.56 -13.07
CA TYR A 119 -5.13 3.97 -12.69
C TYR A 119 -6.27 4.68 -13.43
N ALA A 120 -7.24 5.17 -12.68
CA ALA A 120 -8.43 5.81 -13.22
C ALA A 120 -8.27 7.33 -13.23
N PHE A 121 -8.11 7.90 -14.40
CA PHE A 121 -8.08 9.34 -14.64
C PHE A 121 -9.49 9.87 -14.96
N ALA A 122 -9.64 11.17 -15.09
CA ALA A 122 -10.94 11.78 -15.37
C ALA A 122 -11.53 11.40 -16.75
N ASP A 123 -10.67 11.08 -17.72
CA ASP A 123 -11.01 10.85 -19.13
C ASP A 123 -10.58 9.48 -19.67
N HIS A 124 -9.75 8.72 -18.94
CA HIS A 124 -9.29 7.41 -19.37
C HIS A 124 -8.83 6.54 -18.19
N ASN A 125 -8.60 5.26 -18.46
CA ASN A 125 -8.01 4.31 -17.53
C ASN A 125 -6.70 3.76 -18.09
N GLU A 126 -5.66 3.65 -17.25
CA GLU A 126 -4.40 3.02 -17.60
C GLU A 126 -4.22 1.71 -16.82
N PRO A 127 -4.06 0.55 -17.48
CA PRO A 127 -3.88 -0.71 -16.78
C PRO A 127 -2.53 -0.78 -16.08
N SER A 128 -2.52 -1.31 -14.87
CA SER A 128 -1.32 -1.66 -14.11
C SER A 128 -1.28 -3.17 -13.92
N THR A 129 -0.35 -3.81 -14.63
CA THR A 129 -0.23 -5.26 -14.69
C THR A 129 1.03 -5.75 -13.97
N GLN A 130 0.94 -6.92 -13.33
CA GLN A 130 2.05 -7.53 -12.59
C GLN A 130 2.70 -8.69 -13.37
N HIS A 131 2.19 -9.00 -14.56
CA HIS A 131 2.72 -10.02 -15.49
C HIS A 131 2.93 -11.41 -14.88
N LEU A 132 2.01 -11.83 -14.00
CA LEU A 132 2.05 -13.15 -13.41
C LEU A 132 1.71 -14.23 -14.46
N GLN A 133 2.48 -15.32 -14.46
CA GLN A 133 2.41 -16.34 -15.52
C GLN A 133 1.48 -17.50 -15.19
N ARG A 134 1.05 -17.63 -13.94
CA ARG A 134 0.24 -18.76 -13.47
C ARG A 134 -1.02 -18.26 -12.77
N ALA A 135 -2.11 -18.99 -12.94
CA ALA A 135 -3.35 -18.75 -12.17
C ALA A 135 -3.21 -19.17 -10.69
N TYR A 136 -2.21 -19.99 -10.34
CA TYR A 136 -1.98 -20.47 -8.98
C TYR A 136 -0.49 -20.75 -8.74
N TYR A 137 -0.01 -20.37 -7.57
CA TYR A 137 1.36 -20.57 -7.11
C TYR A 137 1.36 -21.32 -5.78
N THR A 138 2.05 -22.44 -5.71
CA THR A 138 2.41 -23.11 -4.46
C THR A 138 3.56 -22.37 -3.76
N LYS A 139 3.83 -22.67 -2.49
CA LYS A 139 4.96 -22.10 -1.74
C LYS A 139 6.30 -22.21 -2.48
N ALA A 140 6.56 -23.37 -3.08
CA ALA A 140 7.79 -23.60 -3.83
C ALA A 140 7.87 -22.69 -5.09
N GLN A 141 6.75 -22.49 -5.78
CA GLN A 141 6.68 -21.60 -6.93
C GLN A 141 6.77 -20.12 -6.53
N LEU A 142 6.17 -19.73 -5.39
CA LEU A 142 6.37 -18.40 -4.83
C LEU A 142 7.85 -18.12 -4.56
N ALA A 143 8.55 -19.10 -3.97
CA ALA A 143 9.98 -18.97 -3.67
C ALA A 143 10.84 -18.84 -4.92
N GLN A 144 10.50 -19.54 -6.00
CA GLN A 144 11.26 -19.57 -7.25
C GLN A 144 10.94 -18.40 -8.18
N GLU A 145 9.67 -18.01 -8.29
CA GLU A 145 9.19 -17.13 -9.35
C GLU A 145 8.81 -15.73 -8.84
N ILE A 146 8.37 -15.61 -7.58
CA ILE A 146 7.87 -14.35 -7.02
C ILE A 146 8.89 -13.68 -6.09
N TYR A 147 9.42 -14.39 -5.09
CA TYR A 147 10.30 -13.80 -4.10
C TYR A 147 11.58 -13.17 -4.66
N PRO A 148 12.19 -13.66 -5.77
CA PRO A 148 13.38 -13.03 -6.34
C PRO A 148 13.20 -11.57 -6.80
N THR A 149 11.97 -11.15 -7.06
CA THR A 149 11.65 -9.79 -7.55
C THR A 149 10.51 -9.12 -6.79
N MET A 150 10.03 -9.71 -5.69
CA MET A 150 8.79 -9.33 -5.00
C MET A 150 8.68 -7.83 -4.68
N LEU A 151 9.75 -7.25 -4.06
CA LEU A 151 9.76 -5.83 -3.70
C LEU A 151 10.36 -4.95 -4.78
N TYR A 152 11.24 -5.50 -5.61
CA TYR A 152 11.97 -4.75 -6.61
C TYR A 152 12.17 -5.56 -7.88
N HIS A 153 11.70 -5.00 -8.96
CA HIS A 153 11.95 -5.46 -10.33
C HIS A 153 12.55 -4.29 -11.13
N ALA A 154 13.54 -4.59 -11.99
CA ALA A 154 14.10 -3.59 -12.89
C ALA A 154 13.11 -3.28 -14.05
N PRO A 155 13.08 -2.04 -14.61
CA PRO A 155 13.88 -0.88 -14.21
C PRO A 155 13.44 -0.24 -12.89
N TYR A 156 14.29 0.57 -12.28
CA TYR A 156 14.02 1.26 -11.03
C TYR A 156 12.94 2.34 -11.19
N TYR A 157 11.89 2.42 -10.38
CA TYR A 157 11.48 1.48 -9.35
C TYR A 157 10.20 0.80 -9.82
N SER A 158 10.21 -0.50 -9.91
CA SER A 158 9.02 -1.30 -10.19
C SER A 158 8.88 -2.36 -9.11
N PHE A 159 7.66 -2.56 -8.63
CA PHE A 159 7.35 -3.69 -7.76
C PHE A 159 7.13 -4.94 -8.60
N GLY A 160 7.66 -6.08 -8.18
CA GLY A 160 7.30 -7.37 -8.78
C GLY A 160 5.88 -7.77 -8.40
N ILE A 161 5.54 -7.55 -7.10
CA ILE A 161 4.17 -7.58 -6.61
C ILE A 161 3.85 -6.21 -6.03
N ASN A 162 2.88 -5.51 -6.61
CA ASN A 162 2.44 -4.23 -6.06
C ASN A 162 1.92 -4.44 -4.63
N PRO A 163 2.39 -3.66 -3.62
CA PRO A 163 1.99 -3.86 -2.23
C PRO A 163 0.55 -3.45 -1.92
N CYS A 164 -0.16 -2.73 -2.80
CA CYS A 164 -1.52 -2.28 -2.55
C CYS A 164 -2.40 -3.44 -2.05
N CYS A 165 -3.14 -3.22 -0.97
CA CYS A 165 -3.96 -4.27 -0.37
C CYS A 165 -5.33 -4.43 -1.04
N TRP A 166 -5.83 -3.38 -1.69
CA TRP A 166 -7.18 -3.31 -2.25
C TRP A 166 -7.39 -4.14 -3.54
N SER A 167 -6.33 -4.54 -4.24
CA SER A 167 -6.41 -5.50 -5.36
C SER A 167 -6.20 -6.96 -4.92
N LYS A 168 -6.34 -7.23 -3.63
CA LYS A 168 -6.05 -8.54 -3.04
C LYS A 168 -7.17 -9.01 -2.11
N VAL A 169 -7.30 -10.32 -2.05
CA VAL A 169 -8.08 -11.00 -1.02
C VAL A 169 -7.12 -11.80 -0.14
N PHE A 170 -7.36 -11.75 1.16
CA PHE A 170 -6.55 -12.41 2.17
C PHE A 170 -7.40 -13.36 2.98
N LYS A 171 -6.89 -14.55 3.27
CA LYS A 171 -7.45 -15.38 4.32
C LYS A 171 -7.40 -14.61 5.64
N LYS A 172 -8.52 -14.53 6.35
CA LYS A 172 -8.67 -13.66 7.53
C LYS A 172 -7.60 -13.91 8.59
N GLU A 173 -7.36 -15.18 8.93
CA GLU A 173 -6.37 -15.58 9.94
C GLU A 173 -4.95 -15.10 9.59
N LEU A 174 -4.57 -15.20 8.31
CA LEU A 174 -3.29 -14.71 7.82
C LEU A 174 -3.21 -13.18 7.94
N LEU A 175 -4.27 -12.48 7.58
CA LEU A 175 -4.31 -11.02 7.65
C LEU A 175 -4.24 -10.52 9.11
N GLU A 176 -4.94 -11.16 10.05
CA GLU A 176 -4.92 -10.82 11.46
C GLU A 176 -3.51 -10.88 12.06
N GLN A 177 -2.72 -11.87 11.66
CA GLN A 177 -1.35 -12.03 12.14
C GLN A 177 -0.43 -10.87 11.76
N TYR A 178 -0.63 -10.25 10.58
CA TYR A 178 0.30 -9.26 10.05
C TYR A 178 -0.25 -7.84 9.99
N LEU A 179 -1.58 -7.64 9.99
CA LEU A 179 -2.18 -6.32 9.99
C LEU A 179 -2.18 -5.68 11.39
N TYR A 180 -2.54 -6.44 12.44
CA TYR A 180 -2.63 -5.88 13.80
C TYR A 180 -1.30 -5.37 14.36
N PRO A 181 -0.12 -5.97 14.08
CA PRO A 181 1.15 -5.44 14.56
C PRO A 181 1.58 -4.12 13.90
N VAL A 182 0.99 -3.73 12.76
CA VAL A 182 1.36 -2.49 12.09
C VAL A 182 0.85 -1.29 12.87
N THR A 183 1.74 -0.41 13.28
CA THR A 183 1.36 0.80 14.02
C THR A 183 0.52 1.75 13.17
N PRO A 184 -0.59 2.31 13.71
CA PRO A 184 -1.40 3.31 13.00
C PRO A 184 -0.66 4.62 12.64
N LYS A 185 0.55 4.82 13.13
CA LYS A 185 1.38 5.99 12.79
C LYS A 185 1.86 5.98 11.34
N VAL A 186 1.92 4.82 10.69
CA VAL A 186 2.33 4.69 9.28
C VAL A 186 1.21 5.23 8.39
N LYS A 187 1.55 6.19 7.53
CA LYS A 187 0.61 6.78 6.57
C LYS A 187 0.94 6.46 5.12
N ILE A 188 2.21 6.19 4.82
CA ILE A 188 2.68 5.85 3.47
C ILE A 188 3.52 4.58 3.58
N GLY A 189 3.26 3.60 2.70
CA GLY A 189 3.90 2.30 2.71
C GLY A 189 3.31 1.34 3.75
N GLU A 190 2.19 1.70 4.36
CA GLU A 190 1.44 0.86 5.32
C GLU A 190 1.01 -0.46 4.67
N ASP A 191 0.59 -0.44 3.42
CA ASP A 191 0.23 -1.62 2.66
C ASP A 191 1.39 -2.61 2.56
N ALA A 192 2.59 -2.12 2.23
CA ALA A 192 3.77 -2.95 2.16
C ALA A 192 4.10 -3.61 3.50
N ALA A 193 3.84 -2.90 4.61
CA ALA A 193 4.16 -3.36 5.95
C ALA A 193 3.41 -4.63 6.39
N PHE A 194 2.26 -4.95 5.78
CA PHE A 194 1.54 -6.20 6.06
C PHE A 194 1.36 -7.09 4.83
N THR A 195 1.20 -6.53 3.62
CA THR A 195 0.99 -7.34 2.40
C THR A 195 2.17 -8.25 2.10
N TYR A 196 3.40 -7.74 2.17
CA TYR A 196 4.59 -8.58 1.94
C TYR A 196 4.83 -9.62 3.04
N PRO A 197 4.66 -9.32 4.33
CA PRO A 197 4.64 -10.34 5.36
C PRO A 197 3.57 -11.42 5.16
N CYS A 198 2.33 -11.04 4.79
CA CYS A 198 1.29 -12.00 4.42
C CYS A 198 1.73 -12.88 3.24
N LEU A 199 2.22 -12.28 2.15
CA LEU A 199 2.67 -13.03 0.98
C LEU A 199 3.84 -13.98 1.30
N LEU A 200 4.75 -13.56 2.17
CA LEU A 200 5.87 -14.39 2.61
C LEU A 200 5.42 -15.56 3.48
N ALA A 201 4.38 -15.39 4.29
CA ALA A 201 3.82 -16.43 5.16
C ALA A 201 2.83 -17.35 4.41
N ALA A 202 2.17 -16.85 3.37
CA ALA A 202 1.22 -17.62 2.57
C ALA A 202 1.85 -18.90 2.00
N GLU A 203 1.14 -20.01 2.07
CA GLU A 203 1.51 -21.28 1.44
C GLU A 203 1.10 -21.32 -0.04
N SER A 204 0.17 -20.43 -0.43
CA SER A 204 -0.32 -20.36 -1.80
C SER A 204 -0.88 -18.98 -2.17
N LEU A 205 -0.79 -18.66 -3.47
CA LEU A 205 -1.32 -17.46 -4.08
C LEU A 205 -2.10 -17.81 -5.34
N ALA A 206 -3.32 -17.30 -5.48
CA ALA A 206 -4.05 -17.33 -6.75
C ALA A 206 -3.91 -16.00 -7.49
N TYR A 207 -3.85 -16.05 -8.80
CA TYR A 207 -3.91 -14.87 -9.66
C TYR A 207 -5.19 -14.89 -10.49
N VAL A 208 -5.94 -13.82 -10.38
CA VAL A 208 -7.17 -13.57 -11.16
C VAL A 208 -6.82 -12.55 -12.23
N ASP A 209 -6.79 -13.01 -13.46
CA ASP A 209 -6.44 -12.19 -14.61
C ASP A 209 -7.41 -11.01 -14.79
N GLY A 210 -6.91 -9.86 -15.23
CA GLY A 210 -7.66 -8.66 -15.55
C GLY A 210 -7.64 -7.58 -14.46
N CYS A 211 -7.82 -6.35 -14.93
CA CYS A 211 -7.91 -5.16 -14.08
C CYS A 211 -9.34 -5.04 -13.52
N LEU A 212 -9.52 -5.37 -12.25
CA LEU A 212 -10.83 -5.44 -11.61
C LEU A 212 -11.06 -4.34 -10.55
N TYR A 213 -10.05 -3.54 -10.27
CA TYR A 213 -10.09 -2.43 -9.33
C TYR A 213 -9.73 -1.13 -10.05
N HIS A 214 -10.40 -0.04 -9.71
CA HIS A 214 -10.13 1.29 -10.25
C HIS A 214 -9.57 2.19 -9.15
N TYR A 215 -8.26 2.42 -9.20
CA TYR A 215 -7.58 3.36 -8.32
C TYR A 215 -7.72 4.78 -8.88
N ARG A 216 -8.49 5.63 -8.20
CA ARG A 216 -8.76 7.00 -8.64
C ARG A 216 -7.52 7.88 -8.54
N ASN A 217 -7.10 8.44 -9.67
CA ASN A 217 -6.06 9.47 -9.65
C ASN A 217 -6.65 10.81 -9.21
N ASN A 218 -6.47 11.12 -7.93
CA ASN A 218 -6.98 12.33 -7.31
C ASN A 218 -5.80 13.23 -6.90
N ALA A 219 -5.85 14.52 -7.28
CA ALA A 219 -4.83 15.49 -6.88
C ALA A 219 -4.73 15.69 -5.36
N GLN A 220 -5.81 15.37 -4.62
CA GLN A 220 -5.87 15.44 -3.15
C GLN A 220 -5.44 14.13 -2.47
N SER A 221 -4.97 13.12 -3.23
CA SER A 221 -4.46 11.89 -2.66
C SER A 221 -3.34 12.16 -1.64
N MET A 222 -3.32 11.40 -0.56
CA MET A 222 -2.29 11.51 0.50
C MET A 222 -0.86 11.44 -0.03
N THR A 223 -0.65 10.76 -1.15
CA THR A 223 0.66 10.64 -1.81
C THR A 223 1.12 11.90 -2.52
N ASN A 224 0.20 12.83 -2.82
CA ASN A 224 0.46 14.07 -3.56
C ASN A 224 0.54 15.31 -2.66
N VAL A 225 0.16 15.19 -1.39
CA VAL A 225 0.11 16.30 -0.43
C VAL A 225 1.37 16.30 0.45
N TYR A 226 1.89 17.50 0.72
CA TYR A 226 2.98 17.66 1.70
C TYR A 226 2.56 17.19 3.09
N ASP A 227 3.35 16.27 3.69
CA ASP A 227 3.16 15.84 5.08
C ASP A 227 4.39 16.21 5.93
N PRO A 228 4.28 17.17 6.86
CA PRO A 228 5.38 17.57 7.74
C PRO A 228 5.86 16.44 8.67
N LYS A 229 5.03 15.40 8.89
CA LYS A 229 5.34 14.24 9.74
C LYS A 229 5.91 13.05 8.98
N MET A 230 5.94 13.10 7.64
CA MET A 230 6.48 12.00 6.82
C MET A 230 7.87 11.52 7.29
N PRO A 231 8.81 12.39 7.65
CA PRO A 231 10.13 11.96 8.14
C PRO A 231 10.10 11.09 9.40
N ASP A 232 9.04 11.16 10.19
CA ASP A 232 8.93 10.43 11.47
C ASP A 232 8.47 8.99 11.29
N TYR A 233 7.75 8.69 10.21
CA TYR A 233 7.21 7.36 9.95
C TYR A 233 7.77 6.70 8.68
N ALA A 234 8.49 7.39 7.82
CA ALA A 234 8.94 6.89 6.52
C ALA A 234 9.78 5.60 6.58
N LEU A 235 10.50 5.38 7.68
CA LEU A 235 11.29 4.17 7.87
C LEU A 235 10.56 3.03 8.58
N ILE A 236 9.36 3.26 9.09
CA ILE A 236 8.63 2.23 9.85
C ILE A 236 8.33 1.00 8.97
N PRO A 237 7.80 1.13 7.72
CA PRO A 237 7.58 -0.01 6.84
C PRO A 237 8.87 -0.80 6.56
N TYR A 238 9.97 -0.09 6.29
CA TYR A 238 11.28 -0.72 6.12
C TYR A 238 11.72 -1.51 7.35
N GLN A 239 11.55 -0.97 8.55
CA GLN A 239 11.92 -1.64 9.81
C GLN A 239 11.08 -2.89 10.05
N ILE A 240 9.77 -2.83 9.78
CA ILE A 240 8.87 -3.98 9.88
C ILE A 240 9.33 -5.07 8.91
N LEU A 241 9.49 -4.73 7.63
CA LEU A 241 9.93 -5.68 6.60
C LEU A 241 11.30 -6.27 6.94
N LYS A 242 12.24 -5.46 7.41
CA LYS A 242 13.55 -5.92 7.84
C LYS A 242 13.44 -6.98 8.93
N SER A 243 12.64 -6.73 9.98
CA SER A 243 12.46 -7.67 11.08
C SER A 243 11.85 -9.01 10.67
N VAL A 244 11.00 -9.01 9.65
CA VAL A 244 10.37 -10.20 9.08
C VAL A 244 11.35 -10.95 8.18
N PHE A 245 12.04 -10.23 7.29
CA PHE A 245 12.93 -10.82 6.28
C PHE A 245 14.21 -11.40 6.86
N GLU A 246 14.76 -10.77 7.93
CA GLU A 246 15.93 -11.29 8.64
C GLU A 246 15.70 -12.68 9.26
N LYS A 247 14.46 -12.99 9.60
CA LYS A 247 14.03 -14.29 10.17
C LYS A 247 13.59 -15.30 9.12
N SER A 248 13.44 -14.86 7.87
CA SER A 248 12.94 -15.70 6.77
C SER A 248 14.05 -16.63 6.25
N PRO A 249 13.72 -17.88 5.82
CA PRO A 249 14.63 -18.72 5.06
C PRO A 249 15.03 -18.11 3.69
N TYR A 250 14.30 -17.10 3.22
CA TYR A 250 14.56 -16.40 1.96
C TYR A 250 15.32 -15.08 2.16
N LYS A 251 15.94 -14.87 3.31
CA LYS A 251 16.67 -13.65 3.69
C LYS A 251 17.65 -13.19 2.60
N GLU A 252 18.45 -14.10 2.05
CA GLU A 252 19.49 -13.78 1.06
C GLU A 252 18.91 -13.20 -0.25
N ILE A 253 17.65 -13.54 -0.57
CA ILE A 253 16.93 -13.04 -1.76
C ILE A 253 16.24 -11.72 -1.46
N LEU A 254 15.68 -11.55 -0.24
CA LEU A 254 14.81 -10.44 0.13
C LEU A 254 15.57 -9.20 0.60
N MET A 255 16.65 -9.37 1.34
CA MET A 255 17.40 -8.25 1.92
C MET A 255 18.00 -7.31 0.87
N PRO A 256 18.57 -7.79 -0.27
CA PRO A 256 19.01 -6.90 -1.34
C PRO A 256 17.86 -6.04 -1.92
N GLN A 257 16.67 -6.60 -2.10
CA GLN A 257 15.50 -5.87 -2.60
C GLN A 257 15.02 -4.83 -1.57
N LEU A 258 15.08 -5.17 -0.28
CA LEU A 258 14.68 -4.27 0.79
C LEU A 258 15.55 -2.99 0.83
N ALA A 259 16.82 -3.07 0.40
CA ALA A 259 17.67 -1.90 0.26
C ALA A 259 17.20 -0.94 -0.84
N TYR A 260 16.68 -1.47 -1.96
CA TYR A 260 16.03 -0.65 -2.99
C TYR A 260 14.72 -0.04 -2.49
N TYR A 261 13.92 -0.80 -1.73
CA TYR A 261 12.71 -0.28 -1.08
C TYR A 261 13.03 0.87 -0.11
N LEU A 262 14.09 0.74 0.70
CA LEU A 262 14.57 1.81 1.56
C LEU A 262 14.92 3.08 0.75
N LEU A 263 15.67 2.92 -0.35
CA LEU A 263 16.02 4.04 -1.21
C LEU A 263 14.80 4.68 -1.84
N PHE A 264 13.79 3.89 -2.24
CA PHE A 264 12.50 4.38 -2.73
C PHE A 264 11.79 5.23 -1.66
N SER A 265 11.68 4.73 -0.43
CA SER A 265 11.06 5.45 0.70
C SER A 265 11.79 6.76 1.00
N LEU A 266 13.13 6.74 0.99
CA LEU A 266 13.95 7.94 1.23
C LEU A 266 13.86 8.96 0.08
N ASN A 267 13.71 8.52 -1.16
CA ASN A 267 13.36 9.42 -2.28
C ASN A 267 12.01 10.10 -2.03
N GLY A 268 11.02 9.39 -1.50
CA GLY A 268 9.75 9.96 -1.07
C GLY A 268 9.94 11.09 -0.05
N VAL A 269 10.76 10.88 0.98
CA VAL A 269 11.09 11.93 1.97
C VAL A 269 11.75 13.14 1.31
N VAL A 270 12.72 12.92 0.42
CA VAL A 270 13.40 14.04 -0.28
C VAL A 270 12.43 14.83 -1.15
N ARG A 271 11.52 14.15 -1.85
CA ARG A 271 10.45 14.79 -2.65
C ARG A 271 9.47 15.55 -1.77
N ASN A 272 9.07 14.99 -0.64
CA ASN A 272 8.20 15.66 0.34
C ASN A 272 8.87 16.95 0.86
N GLU A 273 10.14 16.92 1.24
CA GLU A 273 10.86 18.13 1.65
C GLU A 273 11.08 19.13 0.49
N ALA A 274 11.06 18.66 -0.76
CA ALA A 274 11.09 19.49 -1.97
C ALA A 274 9.72 20.04 -2.38
N SER A 275 8.64 19.65 -1.72
CA SER A 275 7.28 20.07 -2.07
C SER A 275 7.14 21.60 -2.09
N PRO A 276 6.44 22.19 -3.09
CA PRO A 276 6.12 23.63 -3.10
C PRO A 276 5.32 24.07 -1.87
N TRP A 277 4.56 23.16 -1.27
CA TRP A 277 3.74 23.39 -0.07
C TRP A 277 4.50 23.24 1.25
N ASN A 278 5.81 22.93 1.18
CA ASN A 278 6.63 22.87 2.37
C ASN A 278 6.97 24.30 2.86
N ASP A 279 6.35 24.69 3.98
CA ASP A 279 6.52 26.00 4.63
C ASP A 279 7.70 26.05 5.60
N LYS A 280 8.38 24.93 5.83
CA LYS A 280 9.56 24.86 6.70
C LYS A 280 10.69 25.77 6.19
N SER A 281 11.43 26.34 7.12
CA SER A 281 12.67 27.03 6.80
C SER A 281 13.69 26.09 6.13
N THR A 282 14.61 26.65 5.38
CA THR A 282 15.72 25.88 4.78
C THR A 282 16.57 25.16 5.84
N VAL A 283 16.66 25.72 7.05
CA VAL A 283 17.40 25.13 8.18
C VAL A 283 16.67 23.87 8.67
N ASP A 284 15.35 23.93 8.81
CA ASP A 284 14.54 22.82 9.30
C ASP A 284 14.51 21.65 8.30
N SER A 285 14.29 21.92 7.02
CA SER A 285 14.38 20.89 5.97
C SER A 285 15.77 20.25 5.91
N LYS A 286 16.83 21.04 6.09
CA LYS A 286 18.19 20.51 6.17
C LYS A 286 18.40 19.62 7.40
N ALA A 287 17.80 19.97 8.55
CA ALA A 287 17.86 19.16 9.76
C ALA A 287 17.18 17.80 9.57
N VAL A 288 16.03 17.76 8.90
CA VAL A 288 15.34 16.53 8.50
C VAL A 288 16.25 15.65 7.64
N LEU A 289 16.79 16.18 6.56
CA LEU A 289 17.65 15.40 5.66
C LEU A 289 18.94 14.93 6.36
N LYS A 290 19.47 15.72 7.29
CA LYS A 290 20.65 15.35 8.09
C LYS A 290 20.42 14.09 8.92
N ARG A 291 19.21 13.88 9.45
CA ARG A 291 18.85 12.70 10.22
C ARG A 291 19.10 11.41 9.43
N PHE A 292 18.68 11.38 8.16
CA PHE A 292 18.86 10.20 7.30
C PHE A 292 20.28 10.06 6.77
N CYS A 293 20.95 11.15 6.43
CA CYS A 293 22.36 11.14 6.00
C CYS A 293 23.33 10.71 7.13
N GLY A 294 22.93 10.88 8.39
CA GLY A 294 23.70 10.47 9.57
C GLY A 294 23.51 9.01 9.99
N ASP A 295 22.41 8.38 9.56
CA ASP A 295 21.99 7.06 10.00
C ASP A 295 22.93 5.97 9.47
N VAL A 296 23.58 5.23 10.38
CA VAL A 296 24.54 4.17 10.04
C VAL A 296 23.83 2.97 9.37
N ALA A 297 22.63 2.63 9.83
CA ALA A 297 21.87 1.51 9.25
C ALA A 297 21.40 1.82 7.83
N VAL A 298 20.95 3.06 7.58
CA VAL A 298 20.61 3.56 6.23
C VAL A 298 21.82 3.46 5.31
N LYS A 299 22.99 3.96 5.74
CA LYS A 299 24.22 3.90 4.94
C LYS A 299 24.61 2.47 4.61
N ALA A 300 24.64 1.60 5.60
CA ALA A 300 24.98 0.20 5.42
C ALA A 300 24.04 -0.52 4.43
N ALA A 301 22.74 -0.28 4.53
CA ALA A 301 21.78 -0.86 3.60
C ALA A 301 21.98 -0.36 2.17
N LEU A 302 22.24 0.94 1.97
CA LEU A 302 22.41 1.54 0.65
C LEU A 302 23.68 1.08 -0.08
N LEU A 303 24.69 0.53 0.61
CA LEU A 303 25.88 -0.05 -0.03
C LEU A 303 25.55 -1.25 -0.95
N SER A 304 24.49 -2.01 -0.64
CA SER A 304 24.04 -3.13 -1.49
C SER A 304 23.31 -2.70 -2.76
N VAL A 305 22.88 -1.44 -2.87
CA VAL A 305 22.18 -0.92 -4.05
C VAL A 305 23.15 -0.57 -5.17
N ARG A 306 23.00 -1.19 -6.33
CA ARG A 306 23.85 -0.94 -7.52
C ARG A 306 23.53 0.44 -8.12
N THR A 307 24.46 1.38 -8.01
CA THR A 307 24.28 2.76 -8.47
C THR A 307 24.04 2.86 -9.99
N SER A 308 24.68 1.98 -10.80
CA SER A 308 24.55 1.97 -12.26
C SER A 308 23.13 1.65 -12.76
N SER A 309 22.34 0.92 -11.99
CA SER A 309 20.94 0.55 -12.33
C SER A 309 19.93 1.64 -12.02
N LEU A 310 20.33 2.75 -11.38
CA LEU A 310 19.43 3.80 -10.91
C LEU A 310 19.31 4.94 -11.93
N PRO A 311 18.13 5.58 -12.03
CA PRO A 311 17.99 6.86 -12.71
C PRO A 311 18.89 7.95 -12.10
N LEU A 312 19.27 8.96 -12.89
CA LEU A 312 20.23 10.00 -12.46
C LEU A 312 19.81 10.67 -11.15
N HIS A 313 18.55 11.06 -11.02
CA HIS A 313 18.05 11.72 -9.81
C HIS A 313 18.19 10.84 -8.56
N THR A 314 17.88 9.55 -8.67
CA THR A 314 18.02 8.57 -7.57
C THR A 314 19.49 8.29 -7.23
N ARG A 315 20.40 8.31 -8.22
CA ARG A 315 21.85 8.22 -7.97
C ARG A 315 22.33 9.35 -7.11
N VAL A 316 21.90 10.59 -7.40
CA VAL A 316 22.26 11.78 -6.60
C VAL A 316 21.79 11.60 -5.15
N VAL A 317 20.54 11.21 -4.94
CA VAL A 317 19.98 10.97 -3.60
C VAL A 317 20.77 9.89 -2.88
N LYS A 318 20.96 8.72 -3.52
CA LYS A 318 21.74 7.60 -2.94
C LYS A 318 23.14 8.05 -2.49
N LEU A 319 23.90 8.67 -3.39
CA LEU A 319 25.27 9.09 -3.10
C LEU A 319 25.33 10.14 -1.97
N CYS A 320 24.37 11.07 -1.94
CA CYS A 320 24.28 12.05 -0.85
C CYS A 320 24.01 11.39 0.50
N LEU A 321 23.09 10.43 0.56
CA LEU A 321 22.74 9.68 1.77
C LEU A 321 23.92 8.82 2.25
N GLU A 322 24.53 8.07 1.34
CA GLU A 322 25.64 7.15 1.59
C GLU A 322 26.89 7.90 2.13
N HIS A 323 27.22 9.03 1.53
CA HIS A 323 28.40 9.82 1.89
C HIS A 323 28.13 10.96 2.87
N GLY A 324 26.91 11.07 3.40
CA GLY A 324 26.54 12.13 4.35
C GLY A 324 26.57 13.55 3.78
N LYS A 325 26.33 13.70 2.46
CA LYS A 325 26.44 15.01 1.76
C LYS A 325 25.13 15.81 1.90
N VAL A 326 24.77 16.17 3.14
CA VAL A 326 23.51 16.86 3.48
C VAL A 326 23.29 18.16 2.70
N GLN A 327 24.36 18.96 2.51
CA GLN A 327 24.26 20.25 1.80
C GLN A 327 23.89 20.04 0.33
N LEU A 328 24.51 19.05 -0.33
CA LEU A 328 24.22 18.71 -1.72
C LEU A 328 22.81 18.15 -1.87
N LEU A 329 22.37 17.28 -0.92
CA LEU A 329 21.03 16.74 -0.93
C LEU A 329 19.97 17.84 -0.74
N ASN A 330 20.20 18.77 0.17
CA ASN A 330 19.30 19.89 0.38
C ASN A 330 19.26 20.85 -0.84
N LEU A 331 20.39 21.11 -1.47
CA LEU A 331 20.43 21.87 -2.72
C LEU A 331 19.64 21.17 -3.82
N TYR A 332 19.82 19.85 -3.96
CA TYR A 332 19.09 19.05 -4.93
C TYR A 332 17.58 19.07 -4.66
N ALA A 333 17.13 18.90 -3.42
CA ALA A 333 15.72 18.99 -3.05
C ALA A 333 15.12 20.35 -3.43
N ARG A 334 15.86 21.45 -3.21
CA ARG A 334 15.44 22.80 -3.63
C ARG A 334 15.33 22.97 -5.15
N LEU A 335 16.24 22.39 -5.92
CA LEU A 335 16.16 22.41 -7.39
C LEU A 335 14.97 21.60 -7.92
N LEU A 336 14.59 20.52 -7.25
CA LEU A 336 13.37 19.77 -7.56
C LEU A 336 12.10 20.60 -7.34
N ARG A 337 12.08 21.48 -6.31
CA ARG A 337 10.92 22.33 -6.00
C ARG A 337 10.49 23.22 -7.17
N TYR A 338 11.39 23.58 -8.05
CA TYR A 338 11.10 24.39 -9.25
C TYR A 338 10.65 23.55 -10.47
N LYS A 339 10.62 22.22 -10.35
CA LYS A 339 10.24 21.31 -11.44
C LYS A 339 8.97 20.52 -11.14
N LEU A 340 8.46 20.60 -9.91
CA LEU A 340 7.21 20.05 -9.43
C LEU A 340 6.14 21.14 -9.38
#